data_bf59c1dca9a7a2954e1558890565a692
#
_entry.id   bf59c1dca9a7a2954e1558890565a692
#
_cell.length_a   1.000
_cell.length_b   1.000
_cell.length_c   1.000
_cell.angle_alpha   90.00
_cell.angle_beta   90.00
_cell.angle_gamma   90.00
#
_symmetry.space_group_name_H-M   'P 1'
#
loop_
_entity.id
_entity.type
_entity.pdbx_description
1 polymer ?
#
loop_
_entity_poly.entity_id
_entity_poly.type
_entity_poly.pdbx_seq_one_letter_code
_entity_poly.pdbx_strand_id
1 'polypeptide(L)'
;MQVATGKSVLNGISIGKIKVYKAPKLEIDDSLLDDVEDELARFDNARERAIEQQNALYEKAVIDAGEDSAEVFSVHAMMLEDDDLIDATNEIIKTQKHTAEYAVKVAFDNQAKVFAEMDDPYMKERAADIYDIEHAVLGYLFGISGDILQGTEPCILVANDLTPSETVRLNKSLLLGIITREGSLNSHTAILARSMGIPALVQCKDVNEDWEGKPAIIDGYNSCAYIEPTGDL
;
A
#
# COMPACT_ATOMS: atom_id res chain seq x y z
N MET A 1 22.27 13.75 -15.68
CA MET A 1 21.49 12.54 -16.02
C MET A 1 21.94 11.39 -15.15
N GLN A 2 21.02 10.72 -14.47
CA GLN A 2 21.26 9.48 -13.73
C GLN A 2 20.47 8.36 -14.45
N VAL A 3 21.04 7.17 -14.55
CA VAL A 3 20.35 5.98 -15.08
C VAL A 3 20.08 5.04 -13.92
N ALA A 4 18.85 4.61 -13.78
CA ALA A 4 18.41 3.64 -12.81
C ALA A 4 17.91 2.38 -13.52
N THR A 5 18.15 1.21 -12.97
CA THR A 5 17.80 -0.07 -13.58
C THR A 5 16.86 -0.87 -12.68
N GLY A 6 15.96 -1.61 -13.32
CA GLY A 6 14.99 -2.46 -12.63
C GLY A 6 14.54 -3.63 -13.49
N LYS A 7 13.43 -4.26 -13.15
CA LYS A 7 12.76 -5.24 -14.00
C LYS A 7 11.56 -4.60 -14.67
N SER A 8 11.52 -4.60 -15.99
CA SER A 8 10.38 -4.06 -16.74
C SER A 8 9.16 -4.96 -16.59
N VAL A 9 8.05 -4.33 -16.26
CA VAL A 9 6.72 -4.96 -16.15
C VAL A 9 6.01 -4.96 -17.51
N LEU A 10 6.15 -3.85 -18.24
CA LEU A 10 5.52 -3.64 -19.54
C LEU A 10 6.47 -2.80 -20.43
N ASN A 11 6.64 -3.24 -21.66
CA ASN A 11 7.41 -2.51 -22.67
C ASN A 11 6.66 -1.23 -23.07
N GLY A 12 7.39 -0.13 -23.10
CA GLY A 12 6.84 1.18 -23.45
C GLY A 12 7.75 2.29 -22.97
N ILE A 13 7.48 3.51 -23.41
CA ILE A 13 8.19 4.71 -23.00
C ILE A 13 7.19 5.65 -22.31
N SER A 14 7.57 6.17 -21.16
CA SER A 14 6.81 7.18 -20.45
C SER A 14 7.71 8.35 -20.05
N ILE A 15 7.21 9.57 -20.22
CA ILE A 15 7.92 10.81 -19.94
C ILE A 15 7.08 11.64 -18.98
N GLY A 16 7.65 12.07 -17.86
CA GLY A 16 6.94 12.89 -16.89
C GLY A 16 7.83 13.37 -15.75
N LYS A 17 7.24 14.16 -14.86
CA LYS A 17 7.89 14.49 -13.59
C LYS A 17 7.67 13.36 -12.59
N ILE A 18 8.66 13.14 -11.75
CA ILE A 18 8.57 12.18 -10.66
C ILE A 18 7.76 12.75 -9.51
N LYS A 19 6.85 11.92 -8.98
CA LYS A 19 6.22 12.07 -7.68
C LYS A 19 6.68 10.92 -6.78
N VAL A 20 7.39 11.26 -5.70
CA VAL A 20 7.82 10.25 -4.72
C VAL A 20 6.72 10.05 -3.69
N TYR A 21 6.22 8.83 -3.61
CA TYR A 21 5.29 8.42 -2.58
C TYR A 21 6.03 7.81 -1.40
N LYS A 22 5.68 8.28 -0.22
CA LYS A 22 6.09 7.70 1.06
C LYS A 22 4.86 7.36 1.86
N ALA A 23 4.76 6.11 2.27
CA ALA A 23 3.73 5.74 3.22
C ALA A 23 3.85 6.62 4.47
N PRO A 24 2.74 7.17 4.99
CA PRO A 24 2.77 7.99 6.20
C PRO A 24 3.45 7.25 7.36
N LYS A 25 4.38 7.91 8.05
CA LYS A 25 4.89 7.38 9.32
C LYS A 25 3.84 7.65 10.37
N LEU A 26 3.29 6.58 10.93
CA LEU A 26 2.35 6.63 12.02
C LEU A 26 3.14 6.61 13.33
N GLU A 27 3.11 7.70 14.10
CA GLU A 27 3.68 7.74 15.43
C GLU A 27 2.64 7.23 16.42
N ILE A 28 2.84 6.01 16.90
CA ILE A 28 1.93 5.34 17.82
C ILE A 28 2.30 5.76 19.25
N ASP A 29 1.35 6.40 19.91
CA ASP A 29 1.46 6.77 21.32
C ASP A 29 1.17 5.55 22.19
N ASP A 30 2.06 5.22 23.12
CA ASP A 30 1.94 4.14 24.10
C ASP A 30 1.38 4.62 25.45
N SER A 31 0.80 5.82 25.52
CA SER A 31 0.21 6.37 26.73
C SER A 31 -0.99 5.54 27.20
N LEU A 32 -1.21 5.59 28.53
CA LEU A 32 -2.35 4.94 29.16
C LEU A 32 -3.56 5.86 29.21
N LEU A 33 -4.73 5.28 29.08
CA LEU A 33 -6.01 5.97 28.97
C LEU A 33 -6.82 5.90 30.26
N ASP A 34 -7.62 6.93 30.47
CA ASP A 34 -8.63 6.95 31.52
C ASP A 34 -9.97 6.37 31.05
N ASP A 35 -10.35 6.59 29.79
CA ASP A 35 -11.61 6.14 29.20
C ASP A 35 -11.38 5.01 28.17
N VAL A 36 -11.71 3.79 28.57
CA VAL A 36 -11.57 2.57 27.77
C VAL A 36 -12.73 2.43 26.77
N GLU A 37 -13.92 2.90 27.13
CA GLU A 37 -15.12 2.69 26.30
C GLU A 37 -15.07 3.50 25.00
N ASP A 38 -14.55 4.73 25.09
CA ASP A 38 -14.37 5.57 23.91
C ASP A 38 -13.36 4.96 22.92
N GLU A 39 -12.27 4.40 23.42
CA GLU A 39 -11.26 3.74 22.59
C GLU A 39 -11.76 2.46 21.90
N LEU A 40 -12.58 1.68 22.60
CA LEU A 40 -13.24 0.51 21.98
C LEU A 40 -14.16 0.93 20.84
N ALA A 41 -14.93 2.00 21.04
CA ALA A 41 -15.81 2.55 20.01
C ALA A 41 -15.01 3.13 18.83
N ARG A 42 -13.88 3.79 19.09
CA ARG A 42 -12.98 4.29 18.04
C ARG A 42 -12.40 3.16 17.20
N PHE A 43 -11.93 2.09 17.82
CA PHE A 43 -11.43 0.91 17.11
C PHE A 43 -12.52 0.27 16.27
N ASP A 44 -13.71 0.00 16.84
CA ASP A 44 -14.80 -0.64 16.11
C ASP A 44 -15.24 0.19 14.89
N ASN A 45 -15.40 1.50 15.06
CA ASN A 45 -15.70 2.41 13.94
C ASN A 45 -14.61 2.42 12.86
N ALA A 46 -13.33 2.45 13.24
CA ALA A 46 -12.23 2.42 12.29
C ALA A 46 -12.18 1.09 11.52
N ARG A 47 -12.43 -0.03 12.20
CA ARG A 47 -12.50 -1.37 11.62
C ARG A 47 -13.66 -1.49 10.63
N GLU A 48 -14.86 -1.06 10.99
CA GLU A 48 -16.03 -1.05 10.09
C GLU A 48 -15.75 -0.24 8.81
N ARG A 49 -15.19 0.95 8.95
CA ARG A 49 -14.80 1.78 7.81
C ARG A 49 -13.71 1.15 6.95
N ALA A 50 -12.78 0.42 7.55
CA ALA A 50 -11.79 -0.35 6.80
C ALA A 50 -12.44 -1.49 6.01
N ILE A 51 -13.42 -2.21 6.57
CA ILE A 51 -14.20 -3.24 5.87
C ILE A 51 -14.96 -2.62 4.68
N GLU A 52 -15.66 -1.50 4.89
CA GLU A 52 -16.35 -0.78 3.81
C GLU A 52 -15.37 -0.37 2.70
N GLN A 53 -14.17 0.09 3.08
CA GLN A 53 -13.13 0.43 2.12
C GLN A 53 -12.68 -0.81 1.32
N GLN A 54 -12.43 -1.95 1.96
CA GLN A 54 -12.02 -3.18 1.27
C GLN A 54 -13.10 -3.64 0.28
N ASN A 55 -14.37 -3.57 0.65
CA ASN A 55 -15.48 -3.90 -0.25
C ASN A 55 -15.55 -2.95 -1.47
N ALA A 56 -15.36 -1.65 -1.26
CA ALA A 56 -15.31 -0.68 -2.36
C ALA A 56 -14.08 -0.89 -3.27
N LEU A 57 -12.93 -1.27 -2.70
CA LEU A 57 -11.72 -1.61 -3.45
C LEU A 57 -11.92 -2.89 -4.27
N TYR A 58 -12.63 -3.89 -3.72
CA TYR A 58 -13.00 -5.10 -4.46
C TYR A 58 -13.79 -4.75 -5.72
N GLU A 59 -14.87 -3.99 -5.59
CA GLU A 59 -15.70 -3.59 -6.73
C GLU A 59 -14.90 -2.85 -7.82
N LYS A 60 -14.03 -1.93 -7.38
CA LYS A 60 -13.14 -1.19 -8.28
C LYS A 60 -12.13 -2.10 -8.96
N ALA A 61 -11.51 -3.01 -8.23
CA ALA A 61 -10.50 -3.92 -8.75
C ALA A 61 -11.10 -4.93 -9.76
N VAL A 62 -12.32 -5.40 -9.55
CA VAL A 62 -13.04 -6.25 -10.52
C VAL A 62 -13.16 -5.54 -11.87
N ILE A 63 -13.55 -4.27 -11.87
CA ILE A 63 -13.68 -3.47 -13.10
C ILE A 63 -12.32 -3.25 -13.77
N ASP A 64 -11.30 -2.99 -12.97
CA ASP A 64 -9.99 -2.53 -13.43
C ASP A 64 -9.06 -3.66 -13.87
N ALA A 65 -9.11 -4.82 -13.19
CA ALA A 65 -8.12 -5.90 -13.34
C ALA A 65 -8.73 -7.31 -13.28
N GLY A 66 -10.05 -7.45 -13.11
CA GLY A 66 -10.78 -8.71 -13.06
C GLY A 66 -10.89 -9.33 -11.66
N GLU A 67 -11.75 -10.36 -11.53
CA GLU A 67 -12.10 -10.99 -10.25
C GLU A 67 -10.88 -11.58 -9.52
N ASP A 68 -10.00 -12.29 -10.23
CA ASP A 68 -8.80 -12.91 -9.61
C ASP A 68 -7.91 -11.87 -8.89
N SER A 69 -7.80 -10.66 -9.45
CA SER A 69 -7.00 -9.58 -8.84
C SER A 69 -7.74 -8.87 -7.70
N ALA A 70 -9.06 -8.96 -7.68
CA ALA A 70 -9.90 -8.34 -6.66
C ALA A 70 -10.04 -9.22 -5.39
N GLU A 71 -9.84 -10.55 -5.50
CA GLU A 71 -10.09 -11.50 -4.41
C GLU A 71 -9.34 -11.13 -3.11
N VAL A 72 -8.17 -10.53 -3.21
CA VAL A 72 -7.38 -10.09 -2.04
C VAL A 72 -8.18 -9.15 -1.13
N PHE A 73 -8.99 -8.25 -1.69
CA PHE A 73 -9.79 -7.31 -0.90
C PHE A 73 -10.95 -7.99 -0.17
N SER A 74 -11.54 -9.04 -0.77
CA SER A 74 -12.53 -9.88 -0.08
C SER A 74 -11.91 -10.60 1.12
N VAL A 75 -10.70 -11.14 0.95
CA VAL A 75 -9.96 -11.78 2.05
C VAL A 75 -9.62 -10.76 3.13
N HIS A 76 -9.18 -9.55 2.77
CA HIS A 76 -8.90 -8.46 3.74
C HIS A 76 -10.14 -8.10 4.56
N ALA A 77 -11.32 -7.99 3.93
CA ALA A 77 -12.57 -7.74 4.63
C ALA A 77 -12.88 -8.86 5.64
N MET A 78 -12.74 -10.14 5.23
CA MET A 78 -12.94 -11.29 6.11
C MET A 78 -11.94 -11.30 7.29
N MET A 79 -10.67 -10.95 7.06
CA MET A 79 -9.67 -10.88 8.12
C MET A 79 -9.98 -9.78 9.15
N LEU A 80 -10.58 -8.67 8.73
CA LEU A 80 -11.07 -7.61 9.62
C LEU A 80 -12.31 -8.00 10.42
N GLU A 81 -13.03 -9.04 10.01
CA GLU A 81 -14.18 -9.62 10.71
C GLU A 81 -13.80 -10.80 11.62
N ASP A 82 -12.51 -11.18 11.65
CA ASP A 82 -12.00 -12.30 12.46
C ASP A 82 -12.10 -11.98 13.96
N ASP A 83 -12.86 -12.82 14.68
CA ASP A 83 -13.11 -12.65 16.12
C ASP A 83 -11.81 -12.70 16.95
N ASP A 84 -10.84 -13.54 16.58
CA ASP A 84 -9.58 -13.65 17.31
C ASP A 84 -8.76 -12.37 17.23
N LEU A 85 -8.75 -11.70 16.08
CA LEU A 85 -8.07 -10.41 15.88
C LEU A 85 -8.79 -9.27 16.61
N ILE A 86 -10.12 -9.27 16.57
CA ILE A 86 -10.96 -8.29 17.28
C ILE A 86 -10.79 -8.44 18.80
N ASP A 87 -10.86 -9.66 19.30
CA ASP A 87 -10.72 -9.94 20.73
C ASP A 87 -9.32 -9.62 21.25
N ALA A 88 -8.27 -9.94 20.49
CA ALA A 88 -6.90 -9.58 20.83
C ALA A 88 -6.70 -8.07 20.93
N THR A 89 -7.26 -7.29 20.00
CA THR A 89 -7.19 -5.83 20.03
C THR A 89 -7.98 -5.27 21.22
N ASN A 90 -9.21 -5.73 21.41
CA ASN A 90 -10.06 -5.33 22.52
C ASN A 90 -9.46 -5.65 23.89
N GLU A 91 -8.78 -6.80 24.02
CA GLU A 91 -8.11 -7.21 25.26
C GLU A 91 -7.00 -6.21 25.64
N ILE A 92 -6.20 -5.75 24.67
CA ILE A 92 -5.16 -4.75 24.91
C ILE A 92 -5.77 -3.43 25.37
N ILE A 93 -6.85 -2.96 24.73
CA ILE A 93 -7.54 -1.73 25.15
C ILE A 93 -8.10 -1.88 26.56
N LYS A 94 -8.81 -2.98 26.86
CA LYS A 94 -9.51 -3.19 28.15
C LYS A 94 -8.58 -3.42 29.32
N THR A 95 -7.55 -4.24 29.14
CA THR A 95 -6.72 -4.71 30.26
C THR A 95 -5.46 -3.89 30.44
N GLN A 96 -4.84 -3.45 29.33
CA GLN A 96 -3.61 -2.67 29.35
C GLN A 96 -3.88 -1.16 29.29
N LYS A 97 -5.11 -0.75 28.97
CA LYS A 97 -5.56 0.65 28.88
C LYS A 97 -4.74 1.49 27.89
N HIS A 98 -4.33 0.91 26.78
CA HIS A 98 -3.66 1.63 25.70
C HIS A 98 -4.65 2.18 24.67
N THR A 99 -4.19 3.13 23.85
CA THR A 99 -4.93 3.70 22.74
C THR A 99 -5.33 2.64 21.72
N ALA A 100 -6.38 2.89 20.95
CA ALA A 100 -6.80 2.00 19.86
C ALA A 100 -5.67 1.81 18.84
N GLU A 101 -4.91 2.86 18.55
CA GLU A 101 -3.76 2.82 17.64
C GLU A 101 -2.68 1.85 18.14
N TYR A 102 -2.33 1.92 19.42
CA TYR A 102 -1.36 0.99 20.01
C TYR A 102 -1.88 -0.44 20.01
N ALA A 103 -3.14 -0.65 20.39
CA ALA A 103 -3.75 -1.97 20.43
C ALA A 103 -3.80 -2.63 19.05
N VAL A 104 -4.21 -1.89 18.00
CA VAL A 104 -4.19 -2.35 16.61
C VAL A 104 -2.76 -2.74 16.21
N LYS A 105 -1.79 -1.84 16.43
CA LYS A 105 -0.40 -2.13 16.07
C LYS A 105 0.11 -3.42 16.70
N VAL A 106 -0.10 -3.60 18.00
CA VAL A 106 0.41 -4.77 18.72
C VAL A 106 -0.32 -6.06 18.34
N ALA A 107 -1.65 -6.03 18.24
CA ALA A 107 -2.45 -7.21 17.91
C ALA A 107 -2.16 -7.68 16.46
N PHE A 108 -2.14 -6.76 15.51
CA PHE A 108 -1.92 -7.08 14.11
C PHE A 108 -0.46 -7.52 13.84
N ASP A 109 0.53 -6.86 14.44
CA ASP A 109 1.93 -7.31 14.38
C ASP A 109 2.11 -8.72 14.93
N ASN A 110 1.44 -9.06 16.02
CA ASN A 110 1.50 -10.41 16.60
C ASN A 110 0.86 -11.44 15.66
N GLN A 111 -0.28 -11.12 15.08
CA GLN A 111 -0.95 -11.99 14.11
C GLN A 111 -0.09 -12.18 12.85
N ALA A 112 0.50 -11.11 12.31
CA ALA A 112 1.39 -11.20 11.16
C ALA A 112 2.62 -12.09 11.44
N LYS A 113 3.20 -12.02 12.64
CA LYS A 113 4.29 -12.91 13.06
C LYS A 113 3.87 -14.38 13.08
N VAL A 114 2.68 -14.68 13.61
CA VAL A 114 2.14 -16.05 13.63
C VAL A 114 2.07 -16.59 12.20
N PHE A 115 1.54 -15.85 11.25
CA PHE A 115 1.49 -16.27 9.85
C PHE A 115 2.87 -16.40 9.20
N ALA A 116 3.79 -15.45 9.48
CA ALA A 116 5.15 -15.50 8.95
C ALA A 116 5.98 -16.69 9.45
N GLU A 117 5.67 -17.21 10.64
CA GLU A 117 6.35 -18.36 11.25
C GLU A 117 5.76 -19.72 10.84
N MET A 118 4.60 -19.74 10.16
CA MET A 118 4.00 -20.98 9.66
C MET A 118 4.87 -21.61 8.57
N ASP A 119 4.90 -22.94 8.48
CA ASP A 119 5.66 -23.64 7.43
C ASP A 119 5.02 -23.56 6.05
N ASP A 120 3.71 -23.27 5.98
CA ASP A 120 2.95 -23.15 4.74
C ASP A 120 3.29 -21.82 4.02
N PRO A 121 3.83 -21.86 2.77
CA PRO A 121 4.15 -20.67 2.01
C PRO A 121 2.95 -19.75 1.75
N TYR A 122 1.75 -20.32 1.56
CA TYR A 122 0.52 -19.54 1.36
C TYR A 122 0.18 -18.71 2.61
N MET A 123 0.30 -19.31 3.80
CA MET A 123 0.05 -18.59 5.05
C MET A 123 1.12 -17.53 5.32
N LYS A 124 2.37 -17.76 4.93
CA LYS A 124 3.43 -16.74 5.04
C LYS A 124 3.13 -15.48 4.21
N GLU A 125 2.55 -15.66 3.03
CA GLU A 125 2.15 -14.52 2.18
C GLU A 125 1.04 -13.69 2.84
N ARG A 126 0.18 -14.31 3.66
CA ARG A 126 -0.88 -13.63 4.42
C ARG A 126 -0.36 -12.66 5.50
N ALA A 127 0.89 -12.80 5.94
CA ALA A 127 1.48 -11.81 6.83
C ALA A 127 1.51 -10.41 6.21
N ALA A 128 1.74 -10.30 4.90
CA ALA A 128 1.69 -9.01 4.19
C ALA A 128 0.27 -8.43 4.14
N ASP A 129 -0.75 -9.29 4.01
CA ASP A 129 -2.15 -8.87 4.02
C ASP A 129 -2.55 -8.28 5.38
N ILE A 130 -2.06 -8.86 6.49
CA ILE A 130 -2.28 -8.30 7.84
C ILE A 130 -1.73 -6.87 7.94
N TYR A 131 -0.55 -6.61 7.40
CA TYR A 131 0.01 -5.25 7.40
C TYR A 131 -0.80 -4.28 6.54
N ASP A 132 -1.37 -4.73 5.42
CA ASP A 132 -2.22 -3.84 4.59
C ASP A 132 -3.51 -3.45 5.33
N ILE A 133 -4.18 -4.40 6.00
CA ILE A 133 -5.38 -4.11 6.79
C ILE A 133 -5.07 -3.33 8.07
N GLU A 134 -3.92 -3.55 8.71
CA GLU A 134 -3.42 -2.73 9.82
C GLU A 134 -3.33 -1.26 9.40
N HIS A 135 -2.66 -0.99 8.26
CA HIS A 135 -2.52 0.37 7.74
C HIS A 135 -3.87 1.00 7.40
N ALA A 136 -4.84 0.22 6.91
CA ALA A 136 -6.19 0.71 6.64
C ALA A 136 -6.89 1.16 7.94
N VAL A 137 -6.86 0.33 8.99
CA VAL A 137 -7.48 0.66 10.30
C VAL A 137 -6.78 1.86 10.95
N LEU A 138 -5.44 1.84 11.01
CA LEU A 138 -4.66 2.94 11.56
C LEU A 138 -4.90 4.24 10.77
N GLY A 139 -5.03 4.17 9.45
CA GLY A 139 -5.37 5.33 8.63
C GLY A 139 -6.67 5.99 9.05
N TYR A 140 -7.69 5.21 9.40
CA TYR A 140 -8.95 5.75 9.92
C TYR A 140 -8.82 6.29 11.35
N LEU A 141 -8.07 5.63 12.23
CA LEU A 141 -7.82 6.11 13.60
C LEU A 141 -7.07 7.45 13.59
N PHE A 142 -6.09 7.62 12.72
CA PHE A 142 -5.33 8.86 12.55
C PHE A 142 -6.03 9.90 11.66
N GLY A 143 -7.19 9.59 11.06
CA GLY A 143 -7.87 10.48 10.12
C GLY A 143 -7.13 10.68 8.80
N ILE A 144 -6.23 9.76 8.44
CA ILE A 144 -5.46 9.77 7.19
C ILE A 144 -6.28 9.02 6.13
N SER A 145 -6.96 9.76 5.27
CA SER A 145 -7.73 9.18 4.16
C SER A 145 -7.53 10.00 2.90
N GLY A 146 -7.58 9.38 1.73
CA GLY A 146 -7.56 10.09 0.46
C GLY A 146 -6.79 9.39 -0.65
N ASP A 147 -6.86 10.00 -1.83
CA ASP A 147 -6.10 9.61 -3.02
C ASP A 147 -4.61 9.97 -2.81
N ILE A 148 -3.73 9.01 -3.08
CA ILE A 148 -2.27 9.16 -2.97
C ILE A 148 -1.73 10.28 -3.89
N LEU A 149 -2.41 10.52 -5.01
CA LEU A 149 -2.02 11.51 -6.02
C LEU A 149 -2.91 12.76 -6.00
N GLN A 150 -3.68 12.99 -4.93
CA GLN A 150 -4.56 14.15 -4.85
C GLN A 150 -3.79 15.46 -5.02
N GLY A 151 -4.26 16.30 -5.95
CA GLY A 151 -3.68 17.63 -6.21
C GLY A 151 -2.37 17.61 -7.00
N THR A 152 -1.98 16.47 -7.60
CA THR A 152 -0.80 16.40 -8.46
C THR A 152 -1.16 16.53 -9.94
N GLU A 153 -0.17 16.93 -10.76
CA GLU A 153 -0.23 16.79 -12.22
C GLU A 153 0.10 15.34 -12.64
N PRO A 154 -0.22 14.93 -13.88
CA PRO A 154 0.21 13.63 -14.39
C PRO A 154 1.71 13.40 -14.18
N CYS A 155 2.07 12.26 -13.56
CA CYS A 155 3.42 12.02 -13.07
C CYS A 155 3.87 10.56 -13.20
N ILE A 156 5.17 10.35 -13.07
CA ILE A 156 5.78 9.04 -12.83
C ILE A 156 5.83 8.84 -11.32
N LEU A 157 5.10 7.86 -10.81
CA LEU A 157 5.08 7.53 -9.40
C LEU A 157 6.34 6.73 -9.03
N VAL A 158 7.04 7.18 -8.01
CA VAL A 158 8.19 6.46 -7.43
C VAL A 158 7.87 6.11 -5.98
N ALA A 159 8.02 4.85 -5.61
CA ALA A 159 7.76 4.36 -4.26
C ALA A 159 8.79 3.31 -3.83
N ASN A 160 8.83 3.00 -2.52
CA ASN A 160 9.57 1.82 -2.07
C ASN A 160 8.86 0.54 -2.50
N ASP A 161 7.58 0.43 -2.18
CA ASP A 161 6.61 -0.58 -2.65
C ASP A 161 5.21 0.02 -2.56
N LEU A 162 4.22 -0.68 -3.09
CA LEU A 162 2.81 -0.30 -2.99
C LEU A 162 1.99 -1.52 -2.57
N THR A 163 1.17 -1.35 -1.54
CA THR A 163 0.22 -2.37 -1.10
C THR A 163 -0.96 -2.50 -2.07
N PRO A 164 -1.73 -3.60 -2.01
CA PRO A 164 -2.95 -3.73 -2.80
C PRO A 164 -3.89 -2.54 -2.64
N SER A 165 -4.19 -2.14 -1.41
CA SER A 165 -5.07 -1.01 -1.11
C SER A 165 -4.54 0.32 -1.65
N GLU A 166 -3.23 0.55 -1.61
CA GLU A 166 -2.61 1.75 -2.19
C GLU A 166 -2.74 1.77 -3.71
N THR A 167 -2.49 0.63 -4.38
CA THR A 167 -2.54 0.58 -5.85
C THR A 167 -3.93 0.90 -6.41
N VAL A 168 -4.99 0.43 -5.77
CA VAL A 168 -6.37 0.68 -6.21
C VAL A 168 -6.84 2.10 -5.88
N ARG A 169 -6.24 2.74 -4.86
CA ARG A 169 -6.51 4.14 -4.50
C ARG A 169 -5.83 5.15 -5.41
N LEU A 170 -4.89 4.74 -6.25
CA LEU A 170 -4.24 5.62 -7.22
C LEU A 170 -5.23 6.14 -8.27
N ASN A 171 -5.15 7.43 -8.54
CA ASN A 171 -5.88 8.02 -9.65
C ASN A 171 -5.18 7.69 -10.98
N LYS A 172 -5.76 6.79 -11.73
CA LYS A 172 -5.19 6.28 -12.99
C LYS A 172 -4.94 7.38 -14.02
N SER A 173 -5.75 8.43 -14.06
CA SER A 173 -5.59 9.52 -15.02
C SER A 173 -4.33 10.36 -14.75
N LEU A 174 -3.76 10.26 -13.57
CA LEU A 174 -2.54 10.96 -13.17
C LEU A 174 -1.27 10.11 -13.26
N LEU A 175 -1.41 8.81 -13.57
CA LEU A 175 -0.27 7.89 -13.66
C LEU A 175 0.26 7.82 -15.10
N LEU A 176 1.48 8.27 -15.31
CA LEU A 176 2.22 8.09 -16.56
C LEU A 176 3.11 6.84 -16.53
N GLY A 177 3.57 6.44 -15.36
CA GLY A 177 4.40 5.26 -15.13
C GLY A 177 4.67 5.04 -13.66
N ILE A 178 5.24 3.88 -13.31
CA ILE A 178 5.54 3.50 -11.92
C ILE A 178 6.98 2.97 -11.83
N ILE A 179 7.70 3.36 -10.77
CA ILE A 179 9.01 2.81 -10.42
C ILE A 179 8.96 2.42 -8.94
N THR A 180 9.21 1.15 -8.63
CA THR A 180 9.33 0.70 -7.23
C THR A 180 10.70 0.10 -6.94
N ARG A 181 11.18 0.33 -5.71
CA ARG A 181 12.44 -0.26 -5.22
C ARG A 181 12.30 -1.76 -5.02
N GLU A 182 11.18 -2.18 -4.43
CA GLU A 182 10.84 -3.56 -4.14
C GLU A 182 9.76 -4.07 -5.13
N GLY A 183 9.07 -5.14 -4.77
CA GLY A 183 8.02 -5.75 -5.58
C GLY A 183 8.53 -6.86 -6.51
N SER A 184 7.63 -7.42 -7.28
CA SER A 184 7.91 -8.47 -8.26
C SER A 184 7.14 -8.24 -9.57
N LEU A 185 7.42 -9.03 -10.60
CA LEU A 185 6.66 -9.00 -11.85
C LEU A 185 5.21 -9.48 -11.70
N ASN A 186 4.88 -10.12 -10.58
CA ASN A 186 3.54 -10.58 -10.23
C ASN A 186 2.92 -9.79 -9.06
N SER A 187 3.56 -8.70 -8.61
CA SER A 187 3.00 -7.84 -7.56
C SER A 187 1.75 -7.11 -8.05
N HIS A 188 0.94 -6.62 -7.11
CA HIS A 188 -0.24 -5.80 -7.42
C HIS A 188 0.10 -4.56 -8.24
N THR A 189 1.25 -3.93 -7.97
CA THR A 189 1.79 -2.83 -8.77
C THR A 189 2.02 -3.24 -10.24
N ALA A 190 2.58 -4.42 -10.45
CA ALA A 190 2.83 -4.94 -11.79
C ALA A 190 1.52 -5.28 -12.53
N ILE A 191 0.55 -5.87 -11.83
CA ILE A 191 -0.78 -6.16 -12.37
C ILE A 191 -1.48 -4.85 -12.77
N LEU A 192 -1.48 -3.86 -11.88
CA LEU A 192 -2.04 -2.54 -12.15
C LEU A 192 -1.41 -1.89 -13.38
N ALA A 193 -0.08 -1.84 -13.47
CA ALA A 193 0.62 -1.24 -14.59
C ALA A 193 0.24 -1.89 -15.93
N ARG A 194 0.14 -3.25 -15.97
CA ARG A 194 -0.32 -3.97 -17.16
C ARG A 194 -1.76 -3.65 -17.51
N SER A 195 -2.67 -3.62 -16.55
CA SER A 195 -4.09 -3.30 -16.77
C SER A 195 -4.29 -1.89 -17.34
N MET A 196 -3.43 -0.96 -16.91
CA MET A 196 -3.44 0.42 -17.39
C MET A 196 -2.67 0.64 -18.70
N GLY A 197 -1.86 -0.34 -19.14
CA GLY A 197 -1.02 -0.20 -20.32
C GLY A 197 0.11 0.83 -20.13
N ILE A 198 0.59 1.05 -18.90
CA ILE A 198 1.68 2.01 -18.61
C ILE A 198 3.00 1.30 -18.30
N PRO A 199 4.15 1.88 -18.69
CA PRO A 199 5.45 1.34 -18.33
C PRO A 199 5.67 1.36 -16.84
N ALA A 200 6.23 0.27 -16.30
CA ALA A 200 6.64 0.21 -14.91
C ALA A 200 7.92 -0.58 -14.73
N LEU A 201 8.74 -0.15 -13.77
CA LEU A 201 9.95 -0.83 -13.35
C LEU A 201 9.79 -1.23 -11.87
N VAL A 202 10.00 -2.51 -11.58
CA VAL A 202 10.07 -3.03 -10.20
C VAL A 202 11.49 -3.47 -9.88
N GLN A 203 11.80 -3.65 -8.58
CA GLN A 203 13.15 -4.01 -8.11
C GLN A 203 14.24 -3.01 -8.55
N CYS A 204 13.89 -1.73 -8.65
CA CYS A 204 14.81 -0.66 -8.95
C CYS A 204 15.52 -0.18 -7.68
N LYS A 205 16.68 -0.76 -7.38
CA LYS A 205 17.43 -0.48 -6.13
C LYS A 205 17.96 0.95 -6.04
N ASP A 206 18.04 1.65 -7.18
CA ASP A 206 18.52 3.03 -7.28
C ASP A 206 17.48 4.07 -6.85
N VAL A 207 16.22 3.68 -6.58
CA VAL A 207 15.15 4.59 -6.14
C VAL A 207 15.62 5.47 -5.00
N ASN A 208 15.46 6.79 -5.16
CA ASN A 208 15.90 7.81 -4.23
C ASN A 208 14.83 8.89 -4.06
N GLU A 209 14.65 9.33 -2.83
CA GLU A 209 13.72 10.41 -2.47
C GLU A 209 14.09 11.76 -3.11
N ASP A 210 15.37 11.98 -3.38
CA ASP A 210 15.88 13.18 -4.07
C ASP A 210 15.41 13.30 -5.52
N TRP A 211 14.66 12.32 -6.02
CA TRP A 211 14.06 12.36 -7.36
C TRP A 211 12.75 13.17 -7.42
N GLU A 212 12.18 13.54 -6.28
CA GLU A 212 10.93 14.32 -6.20
C GLU A 212 10.97 15.54 -7.15
N GLY A 213 9.95 15.65 -8.00
CA GLY A 213 9.79 16.76 -8.95
C GLY A 213 10.72 16.75 -10.16
N LYS A 214 11.70 15.83 -10.25
CA LYS A 214 12.62 15.77 -11.37
C LYS A 214 11.96 15.20 -12.62
N PRO A 215 12.31 15.67 -13.83
CA PRO A 215 11.88 15.06 -15.07
C PRO A 215 12.53 13.67 -15.20
N ALA A 216 11.77 12.71 -15.72
CA ALA A 216 12.26 11.37 -15.97
C ALA A 216 11.63 10.73 -17.20
N ILE A 217 12.33 9.73 -17.73
CA ILE A 217 11.87 8.86 -18.82
C ILE A 217 11.97 7.43 -18.30
N ILE A 218 10.87 6.67 -18.34
CA ILE A 218 10.90 5.20 -18.20
C ILE A 218 11.05 4.60 -19.58
N ASP A 219 12.06 3.77 -19.75
CA ASP A 219 12.27 2.94 -20.94
C ASP A 219 12.06 1.46 -20.56
N GLY A 220 10.84 0.98 -20.75
CA GLY A 220 10.45 -0.39 -20.45
C GLY A 220 11.09 -1.41 -21.40
N TYR A 221 11.54 -0.99 -22.59
CA TYR A 221 12.24 -1.89 -23.53
C TYR A 221 13.65 -2.23 -23.05
N ASN A 222 14.34 -1.26 -22.44
CA ASN A 222 15.69 -1.41 -21.92
C ASN A 222 15.74 -1.65 -20.40
N SER A 223 14.57 -1.76 -19.74
CA SER A 223 14.44 -1.99 -18.28
C SER A 223 15.18 -0.93 -17.44
N CYS A 224 15.11 0.33 -17.86
CA CYS A 224 15.77 1.44 -17.16
C CYS A 224 14.92 2.70 -17.12
N ALA A 225 15.33 3.62 -16.25
CA ALA A 225 14.79 4.98 -16.18
C ALA A 225 15.94 5.99 -16.24
N TYR A 226 15.71 7.08 -16.94
CA TYR A 226 16.62 8.21 -17.03
C TYR A 226 16.07 9.35 -16.18
N ILE A 227 16.81 9.74 -15.16
CA ILE A 227 16.46 10.84 -14.25
C ILE A 227 17.23 12.09 -14.66
N GLU A 228 16.53 13.22 -14.80
CA GLU A 228 17.08 14.46 -15.38
C GLU A 228 17.76 14.21 -16.74
N PRO A 229 17.00 13.69 -17.74
CA PRO A 229 17.58 13.43 -19.06
C PRO A 229 18.07 14.74 -19.68
N THR A 230 19.22 14.69 -20.36
CA THR A 230 19.73 15.79 -21.18
C THR A 230 19.16 15.70 -22.59
N GLY A 231 18.99 16.80 -23.28
CA GLY A 231 18.20 16.93 -24.50
C GLY A 231 18.61 16.12 -25.75
N ASP A 232 19.50 15.14 -25.60
CA ASP A 232 20.01 14.29 -26.69
C ASP A 232 19.52 12.81 -26.60
N LEU A 233 18.37 12.56 -25.94
CA LEU A 233 17.73 11.25 -25.84
C LEU A 233 16.52 11.12 -26.75
#